data_c435551bc3045ab826a499809532ee68
#
_entry.id   c435551bc3045ab826a499809532ee68
#
_cell.length_a   1.000
_cell.length_b   1.000
_cell.length_c   1.000
_cell.angle_alpha   90.00
_cell.angle_beta   90.00
_cell.angle_gamma   90.00
#
_symmetry.space_group_name_H-M   'P 1'
#
loop_
_entity.id
_entity.type
_entity.pdbx_description
1 polymer ?
#
loop_
_entity_poly.entity_id
_entity_poly.type
_entity_poly.pdbx_seq_one_letter_code
_entity_poly.pdbx_strand_id
1 'polypeptide(L)'
;MNGSTPLYSQLLRFFSQYSQSRDWRHLKTLSWMVSALIGSGKLSLPEWEPYVVSSATQSQSYERRWRRFLSNQHINVERIYLPLVMVALSGWKNHRLYLAIDTTMLWNKYCIPHSALQVLRQELLSQN
;
A
#
# COMPACT_ATOMS: atom_id res chain seq x y z
N MET A 1 -18.03 -12.63 -13.58
CA MET A 1 -17.86 -12.37 -12.43
C MET A 1 -16.58 -12.18 -11.86
N ASN A 2 -16.54 -11.56 -11.09
CA ASN A 2 -15.54 -10.95 -10.49
C ASN A 2 -14.80 -11.74 -9.51
N GLY A 3 -13.73 -12.32 -9.85
CA GLY A 3 -12.85 -12.96 -8.93
C GLY A 3 -12.19 -11.99 -7.94
N SER A 4 -12.98 -11.09 -7.35
CA SER A 4 -12.45 -10.25 -6.30
C SER A 4 -12.20 -11.09 -5.06
N THR A 5 -10.95 -11.16 -4.62
CA THR A 5 -10.64 -11.76 -3.34
C THR A 5 -11.21 -10.89 -2.22
N PRO A 6 -11.51 -11.46 -1.04
CA PRO A 6 -11.93 -10.67 0.12
C PRO A 6 -10.96 -9.53 0.45
N LEU A 7 -9.67 -9.77 0.32
CA LEU A 7 -8.64 -8.75 0.56
C LEU A 7 -8.78 -7.58 -0.41
N TYR A 8 -8.95 -7.86 -1.70
CA TYR A 8 -9.16 -6.82 -2.71
C TYR A 8 -10.37 -5.95 -2.38
N SER A 9 -11.49 -6.58 -2.06
CA SER A 9 -12.72 -5.86 -1.73
C SER A 9 -12.58 -5.00 -0.48
N GLN A 10 -11.90 -5.49 0.54
CA GLN A 10 -11.61 -4.74 1.75
C GLN A 10 -10.69 -3.55 1.49
N LEU A 11 -9.65 -3.74 0.69
CA LEU A 11 -8.73 -2.66 0.32
C LEU A 11 -9.43 -1.59 -0.50
N LEU A 12 -10.24 -1.99 -1.47
CA LEU A 12 -10.97 -1.05 -2.31
C LEU A 12 -11.94 -0.21 -1.48
N ARG A 13 -12.63 -0.83 -0.54
CA ARG A 13 -13.52 -0.13 0.39
C ARG A 13 -12.74 0.85 1.26
N PHE A 14 -11.61 0.42 1.81
CA PHE A 14 -10.77 1.22 2.67
C PHE A 14 -10.21 2.44 1.92
N PHE A 15 -9.65 2.23 0.74
CA PHE A 15 -9.12 3.32 -0.07
C PHE A 15 -10.21 4.28 -0.54
N SER A 16 -11.39 3.78 -0.89
CA SER A 16 -12.53 4.61 -1.28
C SER A 16 -13.03 5.49 -0.13
N GLN A 17 -12.98 4.96 1.08
CA GLN A 17 -13.48 5.66 2.27
C GLN A 17 -12.51 6.74 2.75
N TYR A 18 -11.20 6.46 2.75
CA TYR A 18 -10.22 7.31 3.42
C TYR A 18 -9.33 8.11 2.49
N SER A 19 -9.09 7.67 1.26
CA SER A 19 -8.26 8.46 0.34
C SER A 19 -9.01 9.66 -0.21
N GLN A 20 -8.27 10.68 -0.61
CA GLN A 20 -8.83 11.85 -1.28
C GLN A 20 -8.90 11.69 -2.80
N SER A 21 -8.43 10.57 -3.34
CA SER A 21 -8.56 10.29 -4.76
C SER A 21 -10.01 9.96 -5.10
N ARG A 22 -10.50 10.56 -6.16
CA ARG A 22 -11.86 10.34 -6.66
C ARG A 22 -11.91 9.45 -7.89
N ASP A 23 -10.77 9.12 -8.48
CA ASP A 23 -10.75 8.26 -9.64
C ASP A 23 -10.82 6.79 -9.21
N TRP A 24 -12.00 6.24 -9.38
CA TRP A 24 -12.29 4.86 -9.04
C TRP A 24 -11.37 3.86 -9.73
N ARG A 25 -10.97 4.16 -10.97
CA ARG A 25 -10.08 3.27 -11.73
C ARG A 25 -8.70 3.18 -11.10
N HIS A 26 -8.20 4.31 -10.59
CA HIS A 26 -6.93 4.34 -9.87
C HIS A 26 -7.00 3.56 -8.56
N LEU A 27 -8.09 3.68 -7.83
CA LEU A 27 -8.28 2.96 -6.57
C LEU A 27 -8.41 1.45 -6.79
N LYS A 28 -9.07 1.03 -7.85
CA LYS A 28 -9.14 -0.38 -8.23
C LYS A 28 -7.76 -0.95 -8.56
N THR A 29 -6.99 -0.24 -9.38
CA THR A 29 -5.64 -0.66 -9.75
C THR A 29 -4.74 -0.74 -8.51
N LEU A 30 -4.79 0.27 -7.66
CA LEU A 30 -4.05 0.27 -6.40
C LEU A 30 -4.42 -0.92 -5.50
N SER A 31 -5.71 -1.20 -5.39
CA SER A 31 -6.19 -2.33 -4.58
C SER A 31 -5.68 -3.67 -5.11
N TRP A 32 -5.64 -3.86 -6.43
CA TRP A 32 -5.05 -5.04 -7.04
C TRP A 32 -3.55 -5.15 -6.77
N MET A 33 -2.83 -4.04 -6.92
CA MET A 33 -1.38 -4.01 -6.67
C MET A 33 -1.06 -4.34 -5.22
N VAL A 34 -1.75 -3.72 -4.26
CA VAL A 34 -1.51 -3.97 -2.83
C VAL A 34 -1.91 -5.39 -2.45
N SER A 35 -3.03 -5.89 -2.96
CA SER A 35 -3.46 -7.27 -2.74
C SER A 35 -2.42 -8.28 -3.24
N ALA A 36 -1.89 -8.05 -4.43
CA ALA A 36 -0.86 -8.89 -5.02
C ALA A 36 0.47 -8.80 -4.27
N LEU A 37 0.84 -7.61 -3.83
CA LEU A 37 2.03 -7.39 -3.02
C LEU A 37 1.95 -8.17 -1.69
N ILE A 38 0.82 -8.10 -1.01
CA ILE A 38 0.60 -8.82 0.26
C ILE A 38 0.63 -10.34 0.00
N GLY A 39 -0.05 -10.79 -1.05
CA GLY A 39 -0.13 -12.22 -1.36
C GLY A 39 1.20 -12.83 -1.78
N SER A 40 1.96 -12.13 -2.62
CA SER A 40 3.26 -12.61 -3.12
C SER A 40 4.41 -12.39 -2.15
N GLY A 41 4.33 -11.35 -1.34
CA GLY A 41 5.45 -10.91 -0.48
C GLY A 41 6.64 -10.36 -1.25
N LYS A 42 6.47 -10.00 -2.52
CA LYS A 42 7.57 -9.57 -3.39
C LYS A 42 7.25 -8.29 -4.14
N LEU A 43 8.24 -7.43 -4.29
CA LEU A 43 8.14 -6.20 -5.08
C LEU A 43 8.54 -6.48 -6.55
N SER A 44 7.75 -7.31 -7.21
CA SER A 44 8.01 -7.69 -8.60
C SER A 44 6.69 -7.82 -9.35
N LEU A 45 6.50 -6.98 -10.35
CA LEU A 45 5.26 -6.96 -11.14
C LEU A 45 4.94 -8.31 -11.80
N PRO A 46 5.90 -9.02 -12.42
CA PRO A 46 5.61 -10.33 -12.99
C PRO A 46 5.13 -11.36 -11.96
N GLU A 47 5.59 -11.26 -10.72
CA GLU A 47 5.22 -12.20 -9.66
C GLU A 47 3.86 -11.90 -9.04
N TRP A 48 3.28 -10.74 -9.33
CA TRP A 48 1.95 -10.38 -8.86
C TRP A 48 0.82 -10.99 -9.68
N GLU A 49 1.13 -11.42 -10.88
CA GLU A 49 0.14 -11.89 -11.85
C GLU A 49 -0.76 -13.03 -11.33
N PRO A 50 -0.23 -14.09 -10.68
CA PRO A 50 -1.07 -15.17 -10.17
C PRO A 50 -2.09 -14.74 -9.10
N TYR A 51 -1.88 -13.57 -8.51
CA TYR A 51 -2.74 -13.05 -7.46
C TYR A 51 -3.86 -12.15 -7.98
N VAL A 52 -3.87 -11.88 -9.28
CA VAL A 52 -4.93 -11.11 -9.91
C VAL A 52 -5.96 -12.07 -10.47
N VAL A 53 -7.07 -12.17 -9.79
CA VAL A 53 -8.17 -13.02 -10.25
C VAL A 53 -9.06 -12.19 -11.17
N SER A 54 -8.88 -12.34 -12.45
CA SER A 54 -9.66 -11.65 -13.46
C SER A 54 -9.96 -12.57 -14.62
N SER A 55 -11.04 -12.27 -15.32
CA SER A 55 -11.42 -12.96 -16.55
C SER A 55 -10.54 -12.61 -17.75
N ALA A 56 -9.65 -11.65 -17.61
CA ALA A 56 -8.75 -11.29 -18.69
C ALA A 56 -7.66 -12.36 -18.86
N THR A 57 -7.51 -12.79 -20.08
CA THR A 57 -6.64 -13.91 -20.45
C THR A 57 -5.20 -13.51 -20.73
N GLN A 58 -4.87 -12.23 -20.65
CA GLN A 58 -3.56 -11.74 -21.05
C GLN A 58 -2.81 -11.11 -19.88
N SER A 59 -1.85 -11.83 -19.36
CA SER A 59 -0.96 -11.40 -18.30
C SER A 59 -0.24 -10.08 -18.57
N GLN A 60 0.21 -9.88 -19.80
CA GLN A 60 0.90 -8.66 -20.20
C GLN A 60 0.05 -7.40 -20.03
N SER A 61 -1.28 -7.52 -20.07
CA SER A 61 -2.15 -6.37 -19.88
C SER A 61 -2.17 -5.84 -18.45
N TYR A 62 -2.02 -6.72 -17.47
CA TYR A 62 -1.95 -6.33 -16.06
C TYR A 62 -0.66 -5.60 -15.72
N GLU A 63 0.47 -6.13 -16.14
CA GLU A 63 1.76 -5.51 -15.92
C GLU A 63 1.82 -4.12 -16.57
N ARG A 64 1.30 -3.99 -17.79
CA ARG A 64 1.20 -2.69 -18.46
C ARG A 64 0.33 -1.70 -17.69
N ARG A 65 -0.80 -2.16 -17.14
CA ARG A 65 -1.69 -1.34 -16.33
C ARG A 65 -0.98 -0.86 -15.06
N TRP A 66 -0.26 -1.74 -14.39
CA TRP A 66 0.50 -1.40 -13.20
C TRP A 66 1.63 -0.42 -13.49
N ARG A 67 2.36 -0.64 -14.58
CA ARG A 67 3.41 0.28 -15.01
C ARG A 67 2.86 1.66 -15.35
N ARG A 68 1.71 1.74 -16.02
CA ARG A 68 1.04 3.00 -16.28
C ARG A 68 0.62 3.70 -15.00
N PHE A 69 0.10 2.96 -14.04
CA PHE A 69 -0.27 3.49 -12.74
C PHE A 69 0.94 4.10 -12.03
N LEU A 70 2.06 3.38 -11.97
CA LEU A 70 3.27 3.83 -11.31
C LEU A 70 3.93 5.05 -11.99
N SER A 71 3.75 5.21 -13.28
CA SER A 71 4.29 6.34 -14.05
C SER A 71 3.29 7.47 -14.26
N ASN A 72 2.08 7.35 -13.77
CA ASN A 72 1.02 8.31 -14.01
C ASN A 72 1.21 9.56 -13.13
N GLN A 73 1.50 10.68 -13.77
CA GLN A 73 1.72 11.97 -13.11
C GLN A 73 0.45 12.55 -12.47
N HIS A 74 -0.72 12.09 -12.85
CA HIS A 74 -1.99 12.53 -12.28
C HIS A 74 -2.33 11.83 -10.95
N ILE A 75 -1.58 10.80 -10.59
CA ILE A 75 -1.76 10.12 -9.30
C ILE A 75 -0.94 10.87 -8.26
N ASN A 76 -1.63 11.47 -7.31
CA ASN A 76 -1.00 12.19 -6.23
C ASN A 76 -0.86 11.26 -5.01
N VAL A 77 0.38 10.90 -4.70
CA VAL A 77 0.69 10.00 -3.59
C VAL A 77 0.19 10.56 -2.25
N GLU A 78 0.36 11.85 -2.02
CA GLU A 78 -0.08 12.48 -0.77
C GLU A 78 -1.59 12.36 -0.57
N ARG A 79 -2.37 12.55 -1.62
CA ARG A 79 -3.84 12.45 -1.53
C ARG A 79 -4.33 11.04 -1.24
N ILE A 80 -3.55 10.03 -1.57
CA ILE A 80 -3.89 8.64 -1.29
C ILE A 80 -3.29 8.21 0.05
N TYR A 81 -1.99 8.43 0.22
CA TYR A 81 -1.23 7.89 1.35
C TYR A 81 -1.43 8.65 2.66
N LEU A 82 -1.40 9.99 2.60
CA LEU A 82 -1.48 10.81 3.82
C LEU A 82 -2.77 10.58 4.62
N PRO A 83 -3.97 10.55 4.02
CA PRO A 83 -5.18 10.25 4.76
C PRO A 83 -5.16 8.87 5.43
N LEU A 84 -4.54 7.88 4.78
CA LEU A 84 -4.41 6.52 5.34
C LEU A 84 -3.50 6.52 6.56
N VAL A 85 -2.38 7.25 6.50
CA VAL A 85 -1.46 7.41 7.63
C VAL A 85 -2.17 8.10 8.80
N MET A 86 -2.94 9.15 8.52
CA MET A 86 -3.68 9.88 9.56
C MET A 86 -4.71 9.00 10.25
N VAL A 87 -5.40 8.15 9.50
CA VAL A 87 -6.34 7.17 10.07
C VAL A 87 -5.60 6.14 10.94
N ALA A 88 -4.49 5.62 10.45
CA ALA A 88 -3.70 4.65 11.19
C ALA A 88 -3.16 5.23 12.51
N LEU A 89 -2.72 6.50 12.49
CA LEU A 89 -2.19 7.17 13.67
C LEU A 89 -3.26 7.66 14.64
N SER A 90 -4.51 7.78 14.20
CA SER A 90 -5.60 8.31 15.03
C SER A 90 -5.84 7.49 16.30
N GLY A 91 -5.62 6.18 16.24
CA GLY A 91 -5.72 5.30 17.41
C GLY A 91 -4.57 5.43 18.39
N TRP A 92 -3.51 6.16 18.04
CA TRP A 92 -2.29 6.26 18.83
C TRP A 92 -2.04 7.64 19.43
N LYS A 93 -3.05 8.50 19.43
CA LYS A 93 -2.93 9.90 19.91
C LYS A 93 -2.34 10.03 21.30
N ASN A 94 -2.68 9.11 22.20
CA ASN A 94 -2.27 9.14 23.59
C ASN A 94 -1.08 8.24 23.89
N HIS A 95 -0.45 7.68 22.84
CA HIS A 95 0.69 6.79 23.00
C HIS A 95 1.98 7.51 22.67
N ARG A 96 3.04 7.14 23.36
CA ARG A 96 4.39 7.60 23.00
C ARG A 96 4.81 6.85 21.73
N LEU A 97 5.17 7.62 20.70
CA LEU A 97 5.60 7.08 19.43
C LEU A 97 7.12 7.20 19.30
N TYR A 98 7.73 6.18 18.79
CA TYR A 98 9.16 6.17 18.46
C TYR A 98 9.30 6.08 16.95
N LEU A 99 10.04 7.02 16.37
CA LEU A 99 10.33 7.03 14.93
C LEU A 99 11.73 6.51 14.71
N ALA A 100 11.84 5.37 14.06
CA ALA A 100 13.10 4.83 13.59
C ALA A 100 13.28 5.22 12.11
N ILE A 101 14.46 5.77 11.79
CA ILE A 101 14.82 6.15 10.41
C ILE A 101 16.09 5.39 10.06
N ASP A 102 16.05 4.72 8.93
CA ASP A 102 17.19 4.00 8.38
C ASP A 102 17.29 4.29 6.89
N THR A 103 18.43 4.01 6.30
CA THR A 103 18.67 4.22 4.88
C THR A 103 19.17 2.95 4.21
N THR A 104 18.73 2.74 2.98
CA THR A 104 19.20 1.64 2.14
C THR A 104 19.76 2.20 0.84
N MET A 105 20.94 1.74 0.46
CA MET A 105 21.53 2.09 -0.83
C MET A 105 21.04 1.12 -1.90
N LEU A 106 20.48 1.68 -2.96
CA LEU A 106 20.05 0.91 -4.12
C LEU A 106 21.04 1.15 -5.28
N TRP A 107 21.68 0.08 -5.73
CA TRP A 107 22.65 0.09 -6.85
C TRP A 107 23.80 1.08 -6.65
N ASN A 108 24.20 1.35 -5.43
CA ASN A 108 25.22 2.35 -5.09
C ASN A 108 24.97 3.75 -5.69
N LYS A 109 23.73 4.01 -6.09
CA LYS A 109 23.35 5.25 -6.75
C LYS A 109 22.25 6.00 -6.01
N TYR A 110 21.30 5.29 -5.44
CA TYR A 110 20.15 5.88 -4.76
C TYR A 110 20.17 5.53 -3.28
N CYS A 111 19.95 6.55 -2.46
CA CYS A 111 19.75 6.36 -1.03
C CYS A 111 18.25 6.43 -0.75
N ILE A 112 17.68 5.36 -0.22
CA ILE A 112 16.26 5.29 0.10
C ILE A 112 16.12 5.35 1.61
N PRO A 113 15.58 6.45 2.17
CA PRO A 113 15.29 6.51 3.59
C PRO A 113 14.03 5.68 3.91
N HIS A 114 14.10 4.92 4.97
CA HIS A 114 12.98 4.17 5.51
C HIS A 114 12.63 4.71 6.88
N SER A 115 11.34 4.84 7.16
CA SER A 115 10.88 5.22 8.49
C SER A 115 9.87 4.19 9.01
N ALA A 116 9.97 3.88 10.28
CA ALA A 116 9.04 3.01 10.97
C ALA A 116 8.62 3.64 12.28
N LEU A 117 7.32 3.56 12.58
CA LEU A 117 6.77 4.01 13.85
C LEU A 117 6.55 2.80 14.75
N GLN A 118 6.99 2.92 15.98
CA GLN A 118 6.78 1.92 17.01
C GLN A 118 6.02 2.53 18.18
N VAL A 119 4.97 1.84 18.60
CA VAL A 119 4.20 2.18 19.77
C VAL A 119 4.64 1.27 20.91
N LEU A 120 5.08 1.87 22.03
CA LEU A 120 5.30 1.10 23.24
C LEU A 120 3.96 0.91 23.93
N ARG A 121 3.59 -0.34 24.16
CA ARG A 121 2.43 -0.65 24.99
C ARG A 121 2.72 -0.24 26.44
N GLN A 122 1.79 0.49 27.03
CA GLN A 122 1.91 0.93 28.43
C GLN A 122 2.05 -0.21 29.42
N GLU A 123 1.67 -1.42 29.04
CA GLU A 123 1.76 -2.60 29.90
C GLU A 123 3.19 -2.91 30.36
N LEU A 124 4.20 -2.47 29.63
CA LEU A 124 5.58 -2.65 30.02
C LEU A 124 6.07 -1.58 31.02
N LEU A 125 5.33 -0.48 31.16
CA LEU A 125 5.70 0.63 32.05
C LEU A 125 5.02 0.56 33.42
N SER A 126 4.00 -0.30 33.57
CA SER A 126 3.30 -0.48 34.85
C SER A 126 3.88 -1.55 35.75
N GLN A 127 5.00 -2.17 35.37
CA GLN A 127 5.68 -3.21 36.16
C GLN A 127 6.94 -2.74 36.87
N ASN A 128 7.17 -1.42 36.97
CA ASN A 128 8.25 -0.85 37.81
C ASN A 128 7.66 -0.01 38.92
#